data_0b0a47cec2e1c8b5e49ba70c30ee0831
#
_entry.id   0b0a47cec2e1c8b5e49ba70c30ee0831
#
_cell.length_a   1.000
_cell.length_b   1.000
_cell.length_c   1.000
_cell.angle_alpha   90.00
_cell.angle_beta   90.00
_cell.angle_gamma   90.00
#
_symmetry.space_group_name_H-M   'P 1'
#
loop_
_entity.id
_entity.type
_entity.pdbx_description
1 polymer ?
#
loop_
_entity_poly.entity_id
_entity_poly.type
_entity_poly.pdbx_seq_one_letter_code
_entity_poly.pdbx_strand_id
1 'polypeptide(L)'
;MSDPSKVSTTLTAQLEDVGPNDRRDAIVIYYADPPPQPRVRGRLRDLQQRLAAIEDRAKAQQVSQARLLDDYQREGQRRMSRPQPLAARGLGGVALPAAQVEVTRQTLGALAEQPEVAAVMANQRVSLIRPKHIDYDKLRPQERKDGMTWGLKQLGIPELWAETKGEQINVAVLDSGVYGDHSALKGRVQGFMLVDPLGRRIETDRSFDADEHGTHVCGTIAGGVTEDGVAIGIAPAASLFVAGVLVGQGTLAALIEGLGWAIEQGADVINMSLGMAYYEPLFPQVLDLVLETGALPIVAIGNESHGNSSSPGSAHNALSVGALERQTGGKLAVCPFSSGASLSFPGQEPALVIKPDLAAPGAQVYSCIPPRKTPDGAFDYNYMDGTSMATPHVSGVAALLMAAEPGAPLEEIVGALRETARHPNGRKKRPCNRWGHGLIQPLEALRALRT
;
A
#
# COMPACT_ATOMS: atom_id res chain seq x y z
N MET A 1 0.87 -17.19 -30.54
CA MET A 1 -0.04 -16.05 -30.30
C MET A 1 0.24 -15.57 -28.91
N SER A 2 0.51 -14.26 -28.74
CA SER A 2 0.75 -13.68 -27.40
C SER A 2 -0.45 -14.00 -26.50
N ASP A 3 -0.17 -14.40 -25.27
CA ASP A 3 -1.20 -14.58 -24.27
C ASP A 3 -1.74 -13.18 -23.87
N PRO A 4 -2.94 -12.80 -24.33
CA PRO A 4 -3.49 -11.48 -24.06
C PRO A 4 -3.80 -11.26 -22.58
N SER A 5 -3.81 -12.31 -21.77
CA SER A 5 -4.04 -12.20 -20.33
C SER A 5 -2.86 -11.58 -19.56
N LYS A 6 -1.66 -11.57 -20.16
CA LYS A 6 -0.44 -11.01 -19.55
C LYS A 6 -0.23 -9.51 -19.84
N VAL A 7 -1.04 -8.91 -20.72
CA VAL A 7 -0.87 -7.51 -21.13
C VAL A 7 -2.06 -6.67 -20.67
N SER A 8 -1.79 -5.55 -20.00
CA SER A 8 -2.87 -4.65 -19.60
C SER A 8 -3.60 -4.05 -20.79
N THR A 9 -4.91 -3.97 -20.71
CA THR A 9 -5.77 -3.38 -21.74
C THR A 9 -5.41 -1.92 -22.00
N THR A 10 -4.97 -1.21 -20.97
CA THR A 10 -4.53 0.19 -21.09
C THR A 10 -3.28 0.31 -21.96
N LEU A 11 -2.29 -0.57 -21.80
CA LEU A 11 -1.09 -0.56 -22.64
C LEU A 11 -1.43 -0.90 -24.09
N THR A 12 -2.30 -1.89 -24.30
CA THR A 12 -2.79 -2.25 -25.63
C THR A 12 -3.46 -1.06 -26.33
N ALA A 13 -4.39 -0.39 -25.64
CA ALA A 13 -5.06 0.79 -26.17
C ALA A 13 -4.07 1.92 -26.50
N GLN A 14 -3.13 2.23 -25.60
CA GLN A 14 -2.10 3.24 -25.86
C GLN A 14 -1.22 2.96 -27.09
N LEU A 15 -1.02 1.69 -27.43
CA LEU A 15 -0.26 1.29 -28.61
C LEU A 15 -1.13 1.24 -29.88
N GLU A 16 -2.43 0.99 -29.78
CA GLU A 16 -3.36 1.04 -30.90
C GLU A 16 -3.55 2.46 -31.46
N ASP A 17 -3.49 3.46 -30.58
CA ASP A 17 -3.67 4.88 -30.93
C ASP A 17 -2.44 5.53 -31.62
N VAL A 18 -1.35 4.80 -31.79
CA VAL A 18 -0.08 5.35 -32.30
C VAL A 18 0.51 4.52 -33.42
N GLY A 19 1.57 5.02 -34.05
CA GLY A 19 2.26 4.32 -35.15
C GLY A 19 2.96 3.03 -34.67
N PRO A 20 3.23 2.08 -35.57
CA PRO A 20 3.78 0.77 -35.23
C PRO A 20 5.18 0.81 -34.58
N ASN A 21 5.93 1.89 -34.76
CA ASN A 21 7.25 2.11 -34.18
C ASN A 21 7.26 3.09 -33.02
N ASP A 22 6.10 3.68 -32.71
CA ASP A 22 5.99 4.59 -31.56
C ASP A 22 6.13 3.82 -30.24
N ARG A 23 6.82 4.43 -29.30
CA ARG A 23 7.20 3.80 -28.05
C ARG A 23 6.27 4.17 -26.92
N ARG A 24 6.07 3.24 -26.02
CA ARG A 24 5.40 3.44 -24.74
C ARG A 24 6.24 2.83 -23.64
N ASP A 25 6.22 3.48 -22.48
CA ASP A 25 6.79 2.97 -21.25
C ASP A 25 5.90 1.87 -20.68
N ALA A 26 6.48 0.73 -20.40
CA ALA A 26 5.81 -0.40 -19.79
C ALA A 26 6.57 -0.91 -18.56
N ILE A 27 5.84 -1.44 -17.64
CA ILE A 27 6.34 -2.16 -16.46
C ILE A 27 6.12 -3.64 -16.69
N VAL A 28 7.20 -4.40 -16.63
CA VAL A 28 7.20 -5.87 -16.71
C VAL A 28 7.36 -6.44 -15.32
N ILE A 29 6.51 -7.37 -14.98
CA ILE A 29 6.62 -8.20 -13.77
C ILE A 29 7.02 -9.60 -14.22
N TYR A 30 8.06 -10.14 -13.63
CA TYR A 30 8.51 -11.49 -13.88
C TYR A 30 8.03 -12.42 -12.77
N TYR A 31 7.83 -13.71 -13.12
CA TYR A 31 7.67 -14.73 -12.08
C TYR A 31 8.95 -14.82 -11.25
N ALA A 32 8.79 -15.13 -9.97
CA ALA A 32 9.93 -15.40 -9.12
C ALA A 32 10.64 -16.70 -9.57
N ASP A 33 11.95 -16.66 -9.74
CA ASP A 33 12.75 -17.83 -10.06
C ASP A 33 13.90 -17.97 -9.02
N PRO A 34 14.00 -19.08 -8.25
CA PRO A 34 13.04 -20.19 -8.23
C PRO A 34 11.66 -19.77 -7.69
N PRO A 35 10.59 -20.50 -8.07
CA PRO A 35 9.28 -20.24 -7.50
C PRO A 35 9.36 -20.29 -5.98
N PRO A 36 8.58 -19.45 -5.28
CA PRO A 36 8.65 -19.39 -3.83
C PRO A 36 8.48 -20.78 -3.24
N GLN A 37 9.35 -21.12 -2.29
CA GLN A 37 9.17 -22.34 -1.53
C GLN A 37 7.83 -22.28 -0.80
N PRO A 38 7.11 -23.42 -0.66
CA PRO A 38 5.83 -23.43 0.00
C PRO A 38 5.94 -22.70 1.33
N ARG A 39 5.03 -21.75 1.54
CA ARG A 39 4.97 -20.81 2.66
C ARG A 39 5.49 -21.45 3.94
N VAL A 40 6.59 -20.95 4.46
CA VAL A 40 7.08 -21.36 5.77
C VAL A 40 6.02 -20.95 6.77
N ARG A 41 5.41 -21.94 7.44
CA ARG A 41 4.44 -21.67 8.50
C ARG A 41 5.11 -20.82 9.58
N GLY A 42 4.60 -19.63 9.77
CA GLY A 42 5.10 -18.64 10.74
C GLY A 42 5.98 -17.56 10.09
N ARG A 43 5.89 -16.35 10.65
CA ARG A 43 6.83 -15.26 10.36
C ARG A 43 8.24 -15.78 10.65
N LEU A 44 9.19 -15.56 9.74
CA LEU A 44 10.58 -15.72 10.07
C LEU A 44 10.87 -14.79 11.27
N ARG A 45 11.10 -15.38 12.43
CA ARG A 45 11.22 -14.65 13.71
C ARG A 45 12.44 -13.74 13.77
N ASP A 46 13.40 -13.98 12.88
CA ASP A 46 14.63 -13.22 12.80
C ASP A 46 14.63 -12.34 11.54
N LEU A 47 14.62 -11.01 11.74
CA LEU A 47 14.73 -10.03 10.66
C LEU A 47 15.97 -10.30 9.78
N GLN A 48 17.11 -10.72 10.38
CA GLN A 48 18.32 -11.05 9.64
C GLN A 48 18.10 -12.25 8.73
N GLN A 49 17.36 -13.26 9.16
CA GLN A 49 17.04 -14.44 8.34
C GLN A 49 16.11 -14.06 7.18
N ARG A 50 15.13 -13.16 7.41
CA ARG A 50 14.27 -12.64 6.34
C ARG A 50 15.08 -11.86 5.32
N LEU A 51 15.92 -10.94 5.77
CA LEU A 51 16.77 -10.14 4.89
C LEU A 51 17.76 -11.03 4.11
N ALA A 52 18.39 -12.01 4.76
CA ALA A 52 19.27 -12.97 4.08
C ALA A 52 18.51 -13.78 3.02
N ALA A 53 17.31 -14.26 3.31
CA ALA A 53 16.48 -14.97 2.34
C ALA A 53 16.07 -14.08 1.15
N ILE A 54 15.78 -12.81 1.40
CA ILE A 54 15.52 -11.81 0.36
C ILE A 54 16.78 -11.58 -0.48
N GLU A 55 17.94 -11.39 0.14
CA GLU A 55 19.21 -11.20 -0.57
C GLU A 55 19.63 -12.39 -1.41
N ASP A 56 19.49 -13.63 -0.91
CA ASP A 56 19.82 -14.85 -1.66
C ASP A 56 18.89 -15.01 -2.87
N ARG A 57 17.61 -14.78 -2.68
CA ARG A 57 16.63 -14.76 -3.77
C ARG A 57 16.93 -13.66 -4.79
N ALA A 58 17.28 -12.48 -4.32
CA ALA A 58 17.66 -11.34 -5.12
C ALA A 58 18.87 -11.59 -6.02
N LYS A 59 19.93 -12.21 -5.49
CA LYS A 59 21.12 -12.55 -6.28
C LYS A 59 20.79 -13.49 -7.44
N ALA A 60 19.96 -14.49 -7.19
CA ALA A 60 19.50 -15.40 -8.25
C ALA A 60 18.65 -14.68 -9.30
N GLN A 61 17.74 -13.81 -8.87
CA GLN A 61 16.85 -13.04 -9.75
C GLN A 61 17.59 -11.99 -10.58
N GLN A 62 18.58 -11.28 -10.03
CA GLN A 62 19.34 -10.25 -10.77
C GLN A 62 20.02 -10.80 -12.02
N VAL A 63 20.62 -11.98 -11.93
CA VAL A 63 21.28 -12.61 -13.10
C VAL A 63 20.25 -12.96 -14.18
N SER A 64 19.12 -13.54 -13.76
CA SER A 64 18.02 -13.88 -14.68
C SER A 64 17.40 -12.63 -15.31
N GLN A 65 17.13 -11.61 -14.53
CA GLN A 65 16.52 -10.35 -14.99
C GLN A 65 17.42 -9.58 -15.97
N ALA A 66 18.72 -9.47 -15.68
CA ALA A 66 19.67 -8.82 -16.59
C ALA A 66 19.73 -9.53 -17.95
N ARG A 67 19.73 -10.87 -17.94
CA ARG A 67 19.71 -11.68 -19.17
C ARG A 67 18.43 -11.47 -19.97
N LEU A 68 17.26 -11.48 -19.31
CA LEU A 68 15.96 -11.28 -19.96
C LEU A 68 15.85 -9.89 -20.59
N LEU A 69 16.38 -8.86 -19.93
CA LEU A 69 16.42 -7.50 -20.47
C LEU A 69 17.34 -7.40 -21.70
N ASP A 70 18.52 -8.02 -21.64
CA ASP A 70 19.45 -8.09 -22.78
C ASP A 70 18.82 -8.82 -23.98
N ASP A 71 18.18 -9.96 -23.73
CA ASP A 71 17.51 -10.75 -24.78
C ASP A 71 16.35 -9.97 -25.37
N TYR A 72 15.55 -9.25 -24.55
CA TYR A 72 14.49 -8.37 -25.01
C TYR A 72 15.01 -7.25 -25.90
N GLN A 73 16.07 -6.57 -25.49
CA GLN A 73 16.65 -5.49 -26.27
C GLN A 73 17.17 -5.98 -27.63
N ARG A 74 17.84 -7.13 -27.67
CA ARG A 74 18.35 -7.74 -28.90
C ARG A 74 17.23 -8.16 -29.84
N GLU A 75 16.23 -8.85 -29.33
CA GLU A 75 15.09 -9.34 -30.11
C GLU A 75 14.19 -8.18 -30.57
N GLY A 76 13.94 -7.20 -29.69
CA GLY A 76 13.20 -6.00 -30.05
C GLY A 76 13.84 -5.23 -31.19
N GLN A 77 15.17 -5.07 -31.19
CA GLN A 77 15.89 -4.44 -32.29
C GLN A 77 15.73 -5.19 -33.63
N ARG A 78 15.70 -6.52 -33.60
CA ARG A 78 15.52 -7.34 -34.83
C ARG A 78 14.12 -7.24 -35.40
N ARG A 79 13.10 -7.04 -34.57
CA ARG A 79 11.70 -6.98 -35.01
C ARG A 79 11.26 -5.61 -35.51
N MET A 80 12.01 -4.56 -35.23
CA MET A 80 11.66 -3.20 -35.67
C MET A 80 12.05 -2.95 -37.11
N SER A 81 11.18 -2.31 -37.87
CA SER A 81 11.44 -1.89 -39.26
C SER A 81 12.62 -0.91 -39.38
N ARG A 82 12.90 -0.16 -38.33
CA ARG A 82 14.08 0.69 -38.14
C ARG A 82 14.68 0.41 -36.77
N PRO A 83 15.73 -0.44 -36.71
CA PRO A 83 16.34 -0.81 -35.44
C PRO A 83 16.83 0.41 -34.68
N GLN A 84 16.30 0.61 -33.46
CA GLN A 84 16.76 1.61 -32.52
C GLN A 84 16.84 0.95 -31.13
N PRO A 85 17.82 1.31 -30.28
CA PRO A 85 17.88 0.78 -28.95
C PRO A 85 16.59 1.08 -28.17
N LEU A 86 15.98 0.05 -27.59
CA LEU A 86 14.88 0.20 -26.65
C LEU A 86 15.46 0.37 -25.25
N ALA A 87 14.97 1.37 -24.50
CA ALA A 87 15.38 1.52 -23.14
C ALA A 87 14.80 0.37 -22.29
N ALA A 88 15.64 -0.19 -21.42
CA ALA A 88 15.23 -1.20 -20.46
C ALA A 88 16.10 -1.09 -19.20
N ARG A 89 15.47 -1.18 -18.02
CA ARG A 89 16.16 -1.18 -16.74
C ARG A 89 15.40 -1.98 -15.69
N GLY A 90 16.12 -2.57 -14.75
CA GLY A 90 15.52 -3.23 -13.60
C GLY A 90 14.77 -2.25 -12.71
N LEU A 91 13.72 -2.72 -12.06
CA LEU A 91 12.91 -2.06 -11.04
C LEU A 91 12.71 -2.97 -9.83
N GLY A 92 12.28 -2.38 -8.72
CA GLY A 92 11.97 -3.12 -7.51
C GLY A 92 13.22 -3.57 -6.74
N GLY A 93 14.36 -2.98 -7.07
CA GLY A 93 15.64 -3.29 -6.46
C GLY A 93 15.99 -4.76 -6.56
N VAL A 94 16.41 -5.34 -5.42
CA VAL A 94 16.71 -6.78 -5.32
C VAL A 94 15.51 -7.61 -4.88
N ALA A 95 14.43 -6.99 -4.43
CA ALA A 95 13.33 -7.68 -3.76
C ALA A 95 12.16 -8.04 -4.69
N LEU A 96 11.94 -7.26 -5.74
CA LEU A 96 10.86 -7.51 -6.73
C LEU A 96 11.43 -7.73 -8.13
N PRO A 97 11.08 -8.85 -8.80
CA PRO A 97 11.49 -9.12 -10.17
C PRO A 97 10.67 -8.28 -11.17
N ALA A 98 11.03 -7.02 -11.32
CA ALA A 98 10.35 -6.09 -12.20
C ALA A 98 11.33 -5.30 -13.08
N ALA A 99 10.84 -4.79 -14.22
CA ALA A 99 11.61 -3.93 -15.09
C ALA A 99 10.73 -2.85 -15.73
N GLN A 100 11.33 -1.70 -16.02
CA GLN A 100 10.76 -0.71 -16.91
C GLN A 100 11.39 -0.89 -18.29
N VAL A 101 10.56 -0.97 -19.31
CA VAL A 101 10.99 -1.17 -20.71
C VAL A 101 10.22 -0.26 -21.65
N GLU A 102 10.87 0.18 -22.74
CA GLU A 102 10.15 0.76 -23.86
C GLU A 102 9.60 -0.36 -24.75
N VAL A 103 8.33 -0.30 -25.07
CA VAL A 103 7.65 -1.24 -25.98
C VAL A 103 7.08 -0.52 -27.19
N THR A 104 7.00 -1.22 -28.30
CA THR A 104 6.27 -0.83 -29.49
C THR A 104 5.19 -1.87 -29.78
N ARG A 105 4.26 -1.57 -30.70
CA ARG A 105 3.27 -2.56 -31.17
C ARG A 105 3.92 -3.86 -31.69
N GLN A 106 5.13 -3.77 -32.27
CA GLN A 106 5.85 -4.93 -32.82
C GLN A 106 6.56 -5.75 -31.74
N THR A 107 7.01 -5.14 -30.65
CA THR A 107 7.83 -5.80 -29.63
C THR A 107 7.00 -6.32 -28.44
N LEU A 108 5.81 -5.77 -28.20
CA LEU A 108 4.95 -6.15 -27.08
C LEU A 108 4.60 -7.65 -27.09
N GLY A 109 4.24 -8.19 -28.28
CA GLY A 109 3.90 -9.61 -28.42
C GLY A 109 5.06 -10.53 -28.02
N ALA A 110 6.27 -10.21 -28.47
CA ALA A 110 7.47 -10.97 -28.13
C ALA A 110 7.78 -10.96 -26.65
N LEU A 111 7.52 -9.83 -25.97
CA LEU A 111 7.71 -9.71 -24.53
C LEU A 111 6.68 -10.55 -23.75
N ALA A 112 5.41 -10.50 -24.15
CA ALA A 112 4.34 -11.26 -23.51
C ALA A 112 4.43 -12.79 -23.75
N GLU A 113 5.11 -13.21 -24.83
CA GLU A 113 5.36 -14.64 -25.14
C GLU A 113 6.46 -15.26 -24.26
N GLN A 114 7.27 -14.45 -23.57
CA GLN A 114 8.30 -14.98 -22.68
C GLN A 114 7.64 -15.71 -21.50
N PRO A 115 8.05 -16.97 -21.20
CA PRO A 115 7.46 -17.74 -20.12
C PRO A 115 7.71 -17.13 -18.74
N GLU A 116 8.80 -16.39 -18.58
CA GLU A 116 9.20 -15.72 -17.35
C GLU A 116 8.37 -14.48 -17.02
N VAL A 117 7.66 -13.93 -18.03
CA VAL A 117 6.84 -12.73 -17.85
C VAL A 117 5.48 -13.09 -17.27
N ALA A 118 5.17 -12.52 -16.12
CA ALA A 118 3.89 -12.63 -15.43
C ALA A 118 2.90 -11.56 -15.89
N ALA A 119 3.37 -10.30 -16.06
CA ALA A 119 2.52 -9.18 -16.45
C ALA A 119 3.31 -8.11 -17.20
N VAL A 120 2.65 -7.41 -18.13
CA VAL A 120 3.14 -6.22 -18.82
C VAL A 120 2.09 -5.13 -18.70
N MET A 121 2.39 -4.08 -17.94
CA MET A 121 1.47 -2.98 -17.63
C MET A 121 2.00 -1.66 -18.19
N ALA A 122 1.11 -0.75 -18.58
CA ALA A 122 1.53 0.62 -18.89
C ALA A 122 2.15 1.28 -17.66
N ASN A 123 3.23 2.06 -17.83
CA ASN A 123 3.78 2.89 -16.77
C ASN A 123 2.85 4.10 -16.55
N GLN A 124 1.83 3.90 -15.77
CA GLN A 124 0.75 4.84 -15.57
C GLN A 124 0.99 5.74 -14.35
N ARG A 125 0.21 6.82 -14.31
CA ARG A 125 0.20 7.74 -13.19
C ARG A 125 -0.42 7.10 -11.96
N VAL A 126 0.31 7.15 -10.85
CA VAL A 126 -0.15 6.85 -9.50
C VAL A 126 -0.34 8.17 -8.76
N SER A 127 -1.39 8.30 -7.99
CA SER A 127 -1.73 9.54 -7.30
C SER A 127 -2.10 9.27 -5.85
N LEU A 128 -1.97 10.28 -5.02
CA LEU A 128 -2.59 10.27 -3.70
C LEU A 128 -4.10 10.04 -3.84
N ILE A 129 -4.64 9.20 -2.99
CA ILE A 129 -6.07 9.15 -2.73
C ILE A 129 -6.39 10.34 -1.82
N ARG A 130 -6.53 11.53 -2.43
CA ARG A 130 -6.59 12.81 -1.73
C ARG A 130 -7.72 12.85 -0.70
N PRO A 131 -7.46 13.40 0.49
CA PRO A 131 -8.51 13.69 1.47
C PRO A 131 -9.65 14.50 0.85
N LYS A 132 -10.87 14.18 1.21
CA LYS A 132 -12.07 14.90 0.72
C LYS A 132 -12.34 16.17 1.52
N HIS A 133 -11.82 16.24 2.74
CA HIS A 133 -11.88 17.43 3.58
C HIS A 133 -10.62 17.51 4.41
N ILE A 134 -10.11 18.72 4.59
CA ILE A 134 -8.98 19.04 5.47
C ILE A 134 -9.41 20.22 6.33
N ASP A 135 -9.26 20.05 7.64
CA ASP A 135 -9.67 21.06 8.62
C ASP A 135 -8.49 21.34 9.55
N TYR A 136 -7.94 22.54 9.45
CA TYR A 136 -6.85 23.03 10.30
C TYR A 136 -7.38 23.58 11.63
N ASP A 137 -8.35 22.91 12.21
CA ASP A 137 -8.91 23.30 13.49
C ASP A 137 -8.06 22.81 14.66
N LYS A 138 -8.21 23.49 15.79
CA LYS A 138 -7.59 23.08 17.05
C LYS A 138 -8.18 21.76 17.53
N LEU A 139 -7.35 20.99 18.26
CA LEU A 139 -7.77 19.74 18.87
C LEU A 139 -9.12 19.88 19.60
N ARG A 140 -10.05 19.00 19.26
CA ARG A 140 -11.42 19.05 19.79
C ARG A 140 -11.47 18.77 21.28
N PRO A 141 -12.32 19.50 22.04
CA PRO A 141 -12.42 19.35 23.49
C PRO A 141 -12.69 17.90 23.94
N GLN A 142 -13.45 17.13 23.14
CA GLN A 142 -13.75 15.74 23.49
C GLN A 142 -12.51 14.84 23.40
N GLU A 143 -11.66 15.00 22.37
CA GLU A 143 -10.44 14.21 22.22
C GLU A 143 -9.40 14.59 23.28
N ARG A 144 -9.31 15.88 23.59
CA ARG A 144 -8.49 16.36 24.72
C ARG A 144 -8.95 15.76 26.06
N LYS A 145 -10.25 15.68 26.29
CA LYS A 145 -10.82 15.02 27.48
C LYS A 145 -10.55 13.52 27.51
N ASP A 146 -10.63 12.87 26.34
CA ASP A 146 -10.41 11.43 26.22
C ASP A 146 -8.90 11.07 26.25
N GLY A 147 -8.00 12.03 26.06
CA GLY A 147 -6.55 11.82 25.98
C GLY A 147 -6.10 11.06 24.74
N MET A 148 -6.99 10.91 23.75
CA MET A 148 -6.74 10.19 22.51
C MET A 148 -7.72 10.61 21.41
N THR A 149 -7.36 10.33 20.15
CA THR A 149 -8.24 10.55 19.01
C THR A 149 -9.46 9.62 19.06
N TRP A 150 -10.54 10.05 18.39
CA TRP A 150 -11.77 9.26 18.38
C TRP A 150 -11.58 7.87 17.77
N GLY A 151 -10.66 7.74 16.80
CA GLY A 151 -10.33 6.47 16.16
C GLY A 151 -9.72 5.47 17.14
N LEU A 152 -8.74 5.89 17.93
CA LEU A 152 -8.12 5.06 18.97
C LEU A 152 -9.15 4.59 19.99
N LYS A 153 -10.01 5.51 20.45
CA LYS A 153 -11.09 5.20 21.39
C LYS A 153 -12.11 4.23 20.81
N GLN A 154 -12.53 4.45 19.54
CA GLN A 154 -13.51 3.62 18.85
C GLN A 154 -13.03 2.18 18.68
N LEU A 155 -11.72 2.01 18.47
CA LEU A 155 -11.08 0.71 18.25
C LEU A 155 -10.60 0.01 19.53
N GLY A 156 -10.74 0.65 20.71
CA GLY A 156 -10.28 0.08 21.97
C GLY A 156 -8.76 -0.12 22.01
N ILE A 157 -8.01 0.81 21.40
CA ILE A 157 -6.55 0.67 21.30
C ILE A 157 -5.83 0.67 22.64
N PRO A 158 -6.23 1.47 23.67
CA PRO A 158 -5.56 1.45 24.96
C PRO A 158 -5.52 0.08 25.63
N GLU A 159 -6.55 -0.75 25.42
CA GLU A 159 -6.58 -2.11 25.94
C GLU A 159 -5.49 -3.00 25.31
N LEU A 160 -5.19 -2.81 24.02
CA LEU A 160 -4.09 -3.53 23.37
C LEU A 160 -2.72 -3.02 23.81
N TRP A 161 -2.60 -1.76 24.17
CA TRP A 161 -1.33 -1.21 24.65
C TRP A 161 -0.87 -1.80 26.00
N ALA A 162 -1.76 -2.49 26.71
CA ALA A 162 -1.38 -3.30 27.86
C ALA A 162 -0.56 -4.55 27.44
N GLU A 163 -0.71 -5.01 26.21
CA GLU A 163 0.00 -6.17 25.65
C GLU A 163 1.23 -5.73 24.86
N THR A 164 1.06 -4.78 23.94
CA THR A 164 2.12 -4.26 23.04
C THR A 164 1.73 -2.90 22.48
N LYS A 165 2.76 -2.13 22.08
CA LYS A 165 2.62 -0.88 21.32
C LYS A 165 3.16 -0.99 19.90
N GLY A 166 3.44 -2.23 19.42
CA GLY A 166 3.96 -2.49 18.08
C GLY A 166 5.48 -2.56 18.02
N GLU A 167 6.14 -2.90 19.12
CA GLU A 167 7.59 -3.05 19.21
C GLU A 167 8.11 -4.08 18.19
N GLN A 168 9.27 -3.80 17.60
CA GLN A 168 9.95 -4.67 16.62
C GLN A 168 9.18 -4.90 15.33
N ILE A 169 8.15 -4.12 15.04
CA ILE A 169 7.40 -4.18 13.79
C ILE A 169 7.82 -3.02 12.88
N ASN A 170 8.16 -3.36 11.66
CA ASN A 170 8.51 -2.42 10.62
C ASN A 170 7.29 -2.14 9.75
N VAL A 171 6.81 -0.91 9.75
CA VAL A 171 5.73 -0.46 8.88
C VAL A 171 6.31 0.44 7.79
N ALA A 172 6.24 -0.01 6.56
CA ALA A 172 6.58 0.85 5.43
C ALA A 172 5.37 1.69 5.01
N VAL A 173 5.61 2.95 4.65
CA VAL A 173 4.61 3.88 4.14
C VAL A 173 5.06 4.38 2.77
N LEU A 174 4.28 4.08 1.74
CA LEU A 174 4.50 4.57 0.39
C LEU A 174 3.53 5.72 0.14
N ASP A 175 4.06 6.96 0.12
CA ASP A 175 3.23 8.17 0.13
C ASP A 175 3.98 9.39 -0.45
N SER A 176 3.58 10.59 -0.07
CA SER A 176 4.23 11.87 -0.45
C SER A 176 5.54 12.16 0.29
N GLY A 177 5.90 11.33 1.25
CA GLY A 177 7.05 11.51 2.13
C GLY A 177 6.66 11.58 3.60
N VAL A 178 7.55 12.11 4.44
CA VAL A 178 7.31 12.33 5.88
C VAL A 178 8.18 13.46 6.44
N TYR A 179 7.60 14.33 7.22
CA TYR A 179 8.35 15.29 8.04
C TYR A 179 8.78 14.60 9.36
N GLY A 180 9.90 13.86 9.30
CA GLY A 180 10.39 13.00 10.39
C GLY A 180 10.86 13.77 11.63
N ASP A 181 11.15 15.08 11.51
CA ASP A 181 11.53 15.95 12.64
C ASP A 181 10.31 16.38 13.49
N HIS A 182 9.09 15.99 13.13
CA HIS A 182 7.91 16.30 13.91
C HIS A 182 7.97 15.66 15.30
N SER A 183 7.61 16.44 16.35
CA SER A 183 7.69 15.99 17.76
C SER A 183 6.96 14.67 18.01
N ALA A 184 5.78 14.50 17.40
CA ALA A 184 4.99 13.26 17.52
C ALA A 184 5.62 12.06 16.81
N LEU A 185 6.55 12.25 15.87
CA LEU A 185 7.24 11.18 15.13
C LEU A 185 8.67 10.96 15.59
N LYS A 186 9.11 11.65 16.64
CA LYS A 186 10.49 11.59 17.13
C LYS A 186 10.93 10.16 17.43
N GLY A 187 11.97 9.70 16.72
CA GLY A 187 12.54 8.37 16.85
C GLY A 187 11.68 7.24 16.23
N ARG A 188 10.65 7.56 15.43
CA ARG A 188 9.81 6.58 14.75
C ARG A 188 10.26 6.30 13.33
N VAL A 189 10.67 7.33 12.59
CA VAL A 189 11.18 7.20 11.23
C VAL A 189 12.61 6.64 11.28
N GLN A 190 12.77 5.40 10.84
CA GLN A 190 14.05 4.68 10.84
C GLN A 190 14.71 4.69 9.46
N GLY A 191 13.92 4.90 8.39
CA GLY A 191 14.43 4.99 7.04
C GLY A 191 13.54 5.88 6.17
N PHE A 192 14.18 6.59 5.24
CA PHE A 192 13.51 7.41 4.25
C PHE A 192 14.19 7.26 2.89
N MET A 193 13.41 7.10 1.84
CA MET A 193 13.87 7.03 0.46
C MET A 193 12.94 7.85 -0.43
N LEU A 194 13.52 8.75 -1.22
CA LEU A 194 12.81 9.40 -2.30
C LEU A 194 12.90 8.55 -3.56
N VAL A 195 11.79 8.30 -4.21
CA VAL A 195 11.76 7.67 -5.53
C VAL A 195 11.19 8.67 -6.53
N ASP A 196 11.98 9.01 -7.54
CA ASP A 196 11.56 9.96 -8.56
C ASP A 196 10.55 9.35 -9.56
N PRO A 197 9.88 10.15 -10.39
CA PRO A 197 8.90 9.64 -11.38
C PRO A 197 9.49 8.65 -12.39
N LEU A 198 10.80 8.62 -12.55
CA LEU A 198 11.49 7.61 -13.37
C LEU A 198 11.79 6.33 -12.58
N GLY A 199 11.40 6.23 -11.29
CA GLY A 199 11.67 5.10 -10.41
C GLY A 199 13.13 4.99 -10.00
N ARG A 200 13.86 6.10 -9.91
CA ARG A 200 15.23 6.11 -9.38
C ARG A 200 15.21 6.43 -7.90
N ARG A 201 15.98 5.70 -7.12
CA ARG A 201 16.19 5.98 -5.69
C ARG A 201 17.10 7.19 -5.53
N ILE A 202 16.68 8.12 -4.70
CA ILE A 202 17.43 9.33 -4.37
C ILE A 202 17.57 9.38 -2.87
N GLU A 203 18.79 9.26 -2.39
CA GLU A 203 19.10 9.48 -0.98
C GLU A 203 19.07 10.98 -0.66
N THR A 204 18.55 11.31 0.49
CA THR A 204 18.45 12.70 0.97
C THR A 204 18.99 12.79 2.39
N ASP A 205 19.60 13.90 2.74
CA ASP A 205 20.15 14.13 4.09
C ASP A 205 19.08 14.13 5.20
N ARG A 206 17.84 14.44 4.83
CA ARG A 206 16.69 14.50 5.75
C ARG A 206 15.44 14.00 5.06
N SER A 207 14.56 13.42 5.84
CA SER A 207 13.21 13.13 5.37
C SER A 207 12.41 14.43 5.21
N PHE A 208 11.56 14.46 4.21
CA PHE A 208 10.62 15.56 3.95
C PHE A 208 9.31 15.02 3.38
N ASP A 209 8.27 15.84 3.49
CA ASP A 209 6.98 15.56 2.89
C ASP A 209 6.71 16.59 1.79
N ALA A 210 6.42 16.12 0.59
CA ALA A 210 6.09 16.98 -0.55
C ALA A 210 4.64 17.50 -0.52
N ASP A 211 3.85 16.94 0.37
CA ASP A 211 2.47 17.31 0.69
C ASP A 211 2.37 17.44 2.23
N GLU A 212 1.31 17.09 2.86
CA GLU A 212 1.16 16.90 4.30
C GLU A 212 0.56 15.52 4.61
N HIS A 213 0.21 14.81 3.54
CA HIS A 213 -0.53 13.56 3.59
C HIS A 213 0.29 12.42 4.18
N GLY A 214 1.53 12.21 3.72
CA GLY A 214 2.36 11.11 4.21
C GLY A 214 2.72 11.26 5.69
N THR A 215 2.96 12.49 6.16
CA THR A 215 3.20 12.78 7.58
C THR A 215 1.95 12.46 8.42
N HIS A 216 0.76 12.83 7.94
CA HIS A 216 -0.51 12.53 8.60
C HIS A 216 -0.76 11.02 8.71
N VAL A 217 -0.49 10.27 7.63
CA VAL A 217 -0.58 8.81 7.61
C VAL A 217 0.40 8.19 8.61
N CYS A 218 1.66 8.62 8.60
CA CYS A 218 2.69 8.16 9.55
C CYS A 218 2.29 8.42 11.00
N GLY A 219 1.75 9.62 11.29
CA GLY A 219 1.24 9.97 12.61
C GLY A 219 0.10 9.08 13.07
N THR A 220 -0.83 8.74 12.18
CA THR A 220 -1.95 7.83 12.48
C THR A 220 -1.47 6.40 12.75
N ILE A 221 -0.39 5.94 12.10
CA ILE A 221 0.20 4.61 12.37
C ILE A 221 0.95 4.62 13.71
N ALA A 222 1.95 5.51 13.87
CA ALA A 222 2.95 5.40 14.93
C ALA A 222 3.23 6.71 15.67
N GLY A 223 2.39 7.72 15.50
CA GLY A 223 2.52 8.97 16.23
C GLY A 223 2.42 8.79 17.75
N GLY A 224 3.17 9.59 18.47
CA GLY A 224 3.15 9.60 19.94
C GLY A 224 1.98 10.41 20.50
N VAL A 225 2.23 11.01 21.66
CA VAL A 225 1.30 11.91 22.35
C VAL A 225 1.62 13.34 21.96
N THR A 226 0.61 14.11 21.60
CA THR A 226 0.75 15.55 21.29
C THR A 226 1.12 16.36 22.54
N GLU A 227 1.52 17.60 22.36
CA GLU A 227 1.80 18.53 23.48
C GLU A 227 0.56 18.74 24.38
N ASP A 228 -0.63 18.62 23.80
CA ASP A 228 -1.92 18.67 24.53
C ASP A 228 -2.26 17.38 25.30
N GLY A 229 -1.38 16.38 25.30
CA GLY A 229 -1.59 15.11 26.01
C GLY A 229 -2.49 14.10 25.29
N VAL A 230 -2.67 14.24 23.96
CA VAL A 230 -3.56 13.37 23.16
C VAL A 230 -2.75 12.38 22.34
N ALA A 231 -3.02 11.09 22.52
CA ALA A 231 -2.45 10.03 21.69
C ALA A 231 -3.09 10.02 20.28
N ILE A 232 -2.25 9.94 19.23
CA ILE A 232 -2.70 9.97 17.84
C ILE A 232 -2.40 8.68 17.07
N GLY A 233 -1.32 7.97 17.39
CA GLY A 233 -0.88 6.77 16.67
C GLY A 233 -1.44 5.47 17.26
N ILE A 234 -1.77 4.52 16.41
CA ILE A 234 -2.29 3.19 16.81
C ILE A 234 -1.18 2.33 17.44
N ALA A 235 -0.01 2.27 16.78
CA ALA A 235 1.14 1.46 17.18
C ALA A 235 2.36 2.34 17.45
N PRO A 236 2.37 3.11 18.59
CA PRO A 236 3.36 4.17 18.80
C PRO A 236 4.79 3.68 19.08
N ALA A 237 5.04 2.38 19.12
CA ALA A 237 6.38 1.79 19.20
C ALA A 237 6.83 1.09 17.90
N ALA A 238 6.00 1.09 16.86
CA ALA A 238 6.39 0.58 15.55
C ALA A 238 7.46 1.47 14.90
N SER A 239 8.33 0.86 14.08
CA SER A 239 9.32 1.54 13.27
C SER A 239 8.73 1.91 11.91
N LEU A 240 8.94 3.14 11.46
CA LEU A 240 8.46 3.63 10.16
C LEU A 240 9.61 3.66 9.15
N PHE A 241 9.37 3.11 7.97
CA PHE A 241 10.21 3.22 6.78
C PHE A 241 9.39 3.88 5.69
N VAL A 242 9.76 5.07 5.24
CA VAL A 242 8.92 5.87 4.35
C VAL A 242 9.55 6.04 2.98
N ALA A 243 8.84 5.61 1.94
CA ALA A 243 9.20 5.85 0.56
C ALA A 243 8.33 6.99 -0.01
N GLY A 244 8.97 8.12 -0.33
CA GLY A 244 8.35 9.25 -1.02
C GLY A 244 8.19 8.93 -2.51
N VAL A 245 7.13 8.23 -2.89
CA VAL A 245 6.86 7.78 -4.27
C VAL A 245 5.94 8.74 -5.03
N LEU A 246 5.37 9.72 -4.35
CA LEU A 246 4.40 10.68 -4.89
C LEU A 246 4.94 12.12 -4.89
N VAL A 247 6.26 12.26 -5.00
CA VAL A 247 6.90 13.58 -5.12
C VAL A 247 6.85 14.04 -6.57
N GLY A 248 6.13 15.12 -6.83
CA GLY A 248 5.80 15.56 -8.18
C GLY A 248 4.72 14.69 -8.82
N GLN A 249 5.05 13.98 -9.88
CA GLN A 249 4.14 13.06 -10.56
C GLN A 249 4.47 11.62 -10.20
N GLY A 250 3.65 10.97 -9.39
CA GLY A 250 3.79 9.54 -9.09
C GLY A 250 3.56 8.67 -10.34
N THR A 251 4.31 7.60 -10.46
CA THR A 251 4.21 6.62 -11.56
C THR A 251 4.17 5.20 -11.01
N LEU A 252 3.71 4.25 -11.81
CA LEU A 252 3.76 2.84 -11.44
C LEU A 252 5.22 2.37 -11.23
N ALA A 253 6.17 2.88 -12.03
CA ALA A 253 7.60 2.61 -11.81
C ALA A 253 8.07 3.04 -10.42
N ALA A 254 7.69 4.25 -9.97
CA ALA A 254 8.04 4.74 -8.64
C ALA A 254 7.39 3.89 -7.53
N LEU A 255 6.14 3.45 -7.72
CA LEU A 255 5.46 2.58 -6.78
C LEU A 255 6.14 1.21 -6.65
N ILE A 256 6.48 0.57 -7.76
CA ILE A 256 7.19 -0.73 -7.78
C ILE A 256 8.56 -0.61 -7.11
N GLU A 257 9.28 0.47 -7.38
CA GLU A 257 10.58 0.71 -6.75
C GLU A 257 10.46 0.96 -5.24
N GLY A 258 9.44 1.72 -4.82
CA GLY A 258 9.12 1.92 -3.41
C GLY A 258 8.75 0.63 -2.68
N LEU A 259 7.97 -0.26 -3.32
CA LEU A 259 7.65 -1.59 -2.81
C LEU A 259 8.91 -2.43 -2.62
N GLY A 260 9.78 -2.47 -3.63
CA GLY A 260 11.05 -3.19 -3.55
C GLY A 260 11.91 -2.69 -2.38
N TRP A 261 12.07 -1.38 -2.26
CA TRP A 261 12.81 -0.79 -1.14
C TRP A 261 12.17 -1.11 0.22
N ALA A 262 10.84 -1.03 0.34
CA ALA A 262 10.15 -1.36 1.58
C ALA A 262 10.41 -2.81 2.03
N ILE A 263 10.43 -3.76 1.09
CA ILE A 263 10.75 -5.16 1.35
C ILE A 263 12.22 -5.30 1.80
N GLU A 264 13.15 -4.60 1.14
CA GLU A 264 14.57 -4.59 1.51
C GLU A 264 14.81 -4.04 2.94
N GLN A 265 13.94 -3.12 3.41
CA GLN A 265 13.97 -2.65 4.80
C GLN A 265 13.32 -3.65 5.78
N GLY A 266 12.87 -4.80 5.31
CA GLY A 266 12.25 -5.82 6.14
C GLY A 266 10.86 -5.40 6.64
N ALA A 267 10.09 -4.68 5.84
CA ALA A 267 8.73 -4.28 6.20
C ALA A 267 7.86 -5.50 6.53
N ASP A 268 7.13 -5.42 7.63
CA ASP A 268 6.11 -6.39 8.04
C ASP A 268 4.73 -5.99 7.49
N VAL A 269 4.49 -4.68 7.44
CA VAL A 269 3.27 -4.07 6.90
C VAL A 269 3.68 -3.00 5.90
N ILE A 270 2.98 -2.93 4.77
CA ILE A 270 3.15 -1.87 3.77
C ILE A 270 1.84 -1.11 3.63
N ASN A 271 1.81 0.13 4.10
CA ASN A 271 0.67 1.03 3.98
C ASN A 271 0.72 1.77 2.64
N MET A 272 -0.35 1.68 1.87
CA MET A 272 -0.52 2.38 0.60
C MET A 272 -1.80 3.22 0.61
N SER A 273 -1.69 4.51 0.94
CA SER A 273 -2.78 5.48 0.89
C SER A 273 -2.82 6.23 -0.45
N LEU A 274 -2.58 5.48 -1.53
CA LEU A 274 -2.43 5.93 -2.91
C LEU A 274 -3.11 4.97 -3.88
N GLY A 275 -3.24 5.37 -5.13
CA GLY A 275 -3.78 4.47 -6.15
C GLY A 275 -3.92 5.08 -7.53
N MET A 276 -4.42 4.25 -8.42
CA MET A 276 -4.87 4.59 -9.76
C MET A 276 -6.40 4.60 -9.77
N ALA A 277 -6.99 5.64 -10.36
CA ALA A 277 -8.46 5.82 -10.36
C ALA A 277 -9.19 4.86 -11.33
N TYR A 278 -8.64 3.68 -11.56
CA TYR A 278 -9.22 2.62 -12.40
C TYR A 278 -8.78 1.25 -11.87
N TYR A 279 -9.42 0.20 -12.38
CA TYR A 279 -9.06 -1.18 -12.08
C TYR A 279 -7.92 -1.65 -13.00
N GLU A 280 -6.80 -2.09 -12.41
CA GLU A 280 -5.70 -2.76 -13.13
C GLU A 280 -5.72 -4.25 -12.80
N PRO A 281 -6.15 -5.11 -13.73
CA PRO A 281 -6.35 -6.53 -13.48
C PRO A 281 -5.05 -7.31 -13.24
N LEU A 282 -3.90 -6.74 -13.60
CA LEU A 282 -2.59 -7.38 -13.44
C LEU A 282 -1.89 -6.99 -12.12
N PHE A 283 -2.47 -6.08 -11.32
CA PHE A 283 -1.86 -5.67 -10.04
C PHE A 283 -1.80 -6.80 -8.99
N PRO A 284 -2.70 -7.80 -8.99
CA PRO A 284 -2.55 -8.95 -8.11
C PRO A 284 -1.19 -9.65 -8.21
N GLN A 285 -0.57 -9.75 -9.40
CA GLN A 285 0.76 -10.35 -9.57
C GLN A 285 1.85 -9.60 -8.78
N VAL A 286 1.75 -8.27 -8.70
CA VAL A 286 2.65 -7.45 -7.87
C VAL A 286 2.44 -7.74 -6.40
N LEU A 287 1.18 -7.79 -5.95
CA LEU A 287 0.86 -8.03 -4.55
C LEU A 287 1.18 -9.45 -4.09
N ASP A 288 1.06 -10.45 -4.97
CA ASP A 288 1.49 -11.82 -4.67
C ASP A 288 2.99 -11.86 -4.34
N LEU A 289 3.83 -11.20 -5.15
CA LEU A 289 5.25 -11.09 -4.87
C LEU A 289 5.55 -10.41 -3.53
N VAL A 290 4.78 -9.37 -3.17
CA VAL A 290 4.91 -8.71 -1.86
C VAL A 290 4.53 -9.66 -0.73
N LEU A 291 3.38 -10.33 -0.82
CA LEU A 291 2.90 -11.29 0.18
C LEU A 291 3.87 -12.46 0.39
N GLU A 292 4.49 -12.95 -0.68
CA GLU A 292 5.49 -14.00 -0.64
C GLU A 292 6.73 -13.64 0.20
N THR A 293 7.06 -12.36 0.33
CA THR A 293 8.14 -11.88 1.20
C THR A 293 7.76 -11.83 2.68
N GLY A 294 6.50 -12.08 3.01
CA GLY A 294 5.96 -11.98 4.37
C GLY A 294 5.55 -10.57 4.78
N ALA A 295 5.49 -9.62 3.85
CA ALA A 295 4.96 -8.28 4.08
C ALA A 295 3.46 -8.22 3.76
N LEU A 296 2.67 -7.56 4.61
CA LEU A 296 1.23 -7.39 4.43
C LEU A 296 0.90 -6.05 3.76
N PRO A 297 0.47 -6.02 2.48
CA PRO A 297 0.01 -4.80 1.84
C PRO A 297 -1.39 -4.42 2.32
N ILE A 298 -1.54 -3.21 2.88
CA ILE A 298 -2.80 -2.64 3.33
C ILE A 298 -3.06 -1.36 2.53
N VAL A 299 -4.22 -1.28 1.88
CA VAL A 299 -4.45 -0.34 0.80
C VAL A 299 -5.76 0.42 0.97
N ALA A 300 -5.75 1.71 0.70
CA ALA A 300 -6.99 2.50 0.62
C ALA A 300 -7.83 2.08 -0.58
N ILE A 301 -9.16 1.93 -0.39
CA ILE A 301 -10.06 1.53 -1.49
C ILE A 301 -10.35 2.67 -2.47
N GLY A 302 -10.14 3.92 -2.08
CA GLY A 302 -10.40 5.10 -2.88
C GLY A 302 -11.49 6.00 -2.32
N ASN A 303 -11.56 7.23 -2.85
CA ASN A 303 -12.48 8.27 -2.41
C ASN A 303 -13.46 8.70 -3.52
N GLU A 304 -13.77 7.78 -4.46
CA GLU A 304 -14.57 8.05 -5.65
C GLU A 304 -16.04 7.62 -5.50
N SER A 305 -16.51 7.48 -4.26
CA SER A 305 -17.85 7.05 -3.87
C SER A 305 -18.19 5.60 -4.21
N HIS A 306 -19.35 5.15 -3.73
CA HIS A 306 -19.82 3.78 -3.93
C HIS A 306 -20.02 3.43 -5.41
N GLY A 307 -19.65 2.23 -5.80
CA GLY A 307 -19.67 1.75 -7.18
C GLY A 307 -18.31 1.90 -7.89
N ASN A 308 -17.37 2.61 -7.29
CA ASN A 308 -16.03 2.81 -7.80
C ASN A 308 -15.00 2.09 -6.92
N SER A 309 -13.81 1.86 -7.48
CA SER A 309 -12.66 1.31 -6.77
C SER A 309 -11.37 1.77 -7.43
N SER A 310 -10.30 1.81 -6.67
CA SER A 310 -8.97 2.21 -7.16
C SER A 310 -8.01 1.02 -7.03
N SER A 311 -7.13 0.81 -8.02
CA SER A 311 -6.01 -0.12 -7.86
C SER A 311 -4.87 0.56 -7.08
N PRO A 312 -4.18 -0.18 -6.18
CA PRO A 312 -4.26 -1.63 -5.93
C PRO A 312 -5.37 -2.06 -4.97
N GLY A 313 -6.15 -1.18 -4.35
CA GLY A 313 -7.21 -1.53 -3.39
C GLY A 313 -8.29 -2.47 -3.95
N SER A 314 -8.52 -2.45 -5.27
CA SER A 314 -9.45 -3.33 -5.96
C SER A 314 -8.90 -4.75 -6.22
N ALA A 315 -7.60 -4.99 -6.07
CA ALA A 315 -7.01 -6.32 -6.25
C ALA A 315 -7.56 -7.32 -5.23
N HIS A 316 -7.82 -8.56 -5.67
CA HIS A 316 -8.44 -9.59 -4.81
C HIS A 316 -7.58 -9.95 -3.60
N ASN A 317 -6.26 -9.90 -3.73
CA ASN A 317 -5.26 -10.21 -2.72
C ASN A 317 -4.78 -8.99 -1.90
N ALA A 318 -5.27 -7.78 -2.18
CA ALA A 318 -5.07 -6.63 -1.32
C ALA A 318 -5.95 -6.71 -0.05
N LEU A 319 -5.47 -6.25 1.08
CA LEU A 319 -6.31 -5.93 2.24
C LEU A 319 -6.76 -4.48 2.13
N SER A 320 -7.93 -4.26 1.55
CA SER A 320 -8.43 -2.91 1.26
C SER A 320 -9.34 -2.35 2.36
N VAL A 321 -9.23 -1.03 2.59
CA VAL A 321 -9.85 -0.36 3.72
C VAL A 321 -10.78 0.76 3.25
N GLY A 322 -12.04 0.70 3.71
CA GLY A 322 -13.05 1.76 3.56
C GLY A 322 -13.12 2.68 4.77
N ALA A 323 -13.64 3.89 4.57
CA ALA A 323 -13.71 4.94 5.57
C ALA A 323 -15.05 4.99 6.30
N LEU A 324 -15.00 5.09 7.63
CA LEU A 324 -16.15 5.30 8.50
C LEU A 324 -16.11 6.69 9.12
N GLU A 325 -17.29 7.26 9.31
CA GLU A 325 -17.57 8.47 10.07
C GLU A 325 -18.39 8.18 11.32
N ARG A 326 -18.22 9.03 12.33
CA ARG A 326 -19.06 9.04 13.53
C ARG A 326 -20.15 10.09 13.40
N GLN A 327 -21.38 9.64 13.28
CA GLN A 327 -22.57 10.50 13.20
C GLN A 327 -23.00 10.97 14.59
N THR A 328 -23.93 11.95 14.61
CA THR A 328 -24.58 12.40 15.84
C THR A 328 -25.21 11.22 16.57
N GLY A 329 -24.98 11.15 17.89
CA GLY A 329 -25.41 10.02 18.73
C GLY A 329 -24.46 8.83 18.73
N GLY A 330 -23.26 8.94 18.11
CA GLY A 330 -22.20 7.92 18.16
C GLY A 330 -22.39 6.74 17.22
N LYS A 331 -23.41 6.75 16.37
CA LYS A 331 -23.61 5.75 15.33
C LYS A 331 -22.52 5.89 14.25
N LEU A 332 -22.00 4.75 13.78
CA LEU A 332 -21.06 4.73 12.66
C LEU A 332 -21.79 4.57 11.33
N ALA A 333 -21.28 5.24 10.32
CA ALA A 333 -21.70 5.10 8.94
C ALA A 333 -20.48 5.05 8.01
N VAL A 334 -20.64 4.46 6.83
CA VAL A 334 -19.62 4.55 5.78
C VAL A 334 -19.67 5.95 5.20
N CYS A 335 -18.51 6.60 5.11
CA CYS A 335 -18.39 7.92 4.51
C CYS A 335 -18.95 7.92 3.08
N PRO A 336 -19.70 8.95 2.67
CA PRO A 336 -20.29 9.02 1.32
C PRO A 336 -19.24 8.91 0.21
N PHE A 337 -18.05 9.45 0.43
CA PHE A 337 -16.94 9.41 -0.51
C PHE A 337 -16.24 8.05 -0.60
N SER A 338 -16.35 7.20 0.45
CA SER A 338 -15.63 5.91 0.47
C SER A 338 -16.04 5.06 -0.73
N SER A 339 -15.06 4.70 -1.53
CA SER A 339 -15.25 3.77 -2.63
C SER A 339 -15.62 2.39 -2.11
N GLY A 340 -16.10 1.54 -3.01
CA GLY A 340 -16.47 0.16 -2.74
C GLY A 340 -17.27 -0.39 -3.89
N ALA A 341 -16.91 -1.58 -4.36
CA ALA A 341 -17.51 -2.21 -5.52
C ALA A 341 -17.58 -3.72 -5.37
N SER A 342 -18.48 -4.32 -6.14
CA SER A 342 -18.48 -5.75 -6.44
C SER A 342 -17.99 -5.91 -7.86
N LEU A 343 -16.82 -6.52 -8.02
CA LEU A 343 -16.11 -6.65 -9.29
C LEU A 343 -16.26 -8.10 -9.79
N SER A 344 -16.71 -8.27 -11.02
CA SER A 344 -16.88 -9.59 -11.62
C SER A 344 -15.81 -9.80 -12.68
N PHE A 345 -15.12 -10.94 -12.60
CA PHE A 345 -14.03 -11.33 -13.49
C PHE A 345 -14.33 -12.69 -14.13
N PRO A 346 -15.11 -12.73 -15.22
CA PRO A 346 -15.41 -13.98 -15.92
C PRO A 346 -14.12 -14.69 -16.36
N GLY A 347 -14.00 -15.98 -16.00
CA GLY A 347 -12.82 -16.79 -16.32
C GLY A 347 -11.60 -16.58 -15.44
N GLN A 348 -11.70 -15.76 -14.39
CA GLN A 348 -10.66 -15.57 -13.37
C GLN A 348 -11.12 -16.10 -12.01
N GLU A 349 -10.18 -16.46 -11.16
CA GLU A 349 -10.45 -16.82 -9.77
C GLU A 349 -9.81 -15.77 -8.82
N PRO A 350 -10.56 -15.23 -7.86
CA PRO A 350 -12.01 -15.43 -7.70
C PRO A 350 -12.83 -14.66 -8.75
N ALA A 351 -13.90 -15.28 -9.24
CA ALA A 351 -14.78 -14.68 -10.26
C ALA A 351 -15.54 -13.44 -9.74
N LEU A 352 -15.68 -13.31 -8.42
CA LEU A 352 -16.31 -12.16 -7.75
C LEU A 352 -15.41 -11.64 -6.63
N VAL A 353 -15.06 -10.37 -6.70
CA VAL A 353 -14.30 -9.66 -5.68
C VAL A 353 -15.19 -8.58 -5.05
N ILE A 354 -15.36 -8.62 -3.74
CA ILE A 354 -16.13 -7.61 -2.98
C ILE A 354 -15.14 -6.74 -2.22
N LYS A 355 -15.18 -5.44 -2.45
CA LYS A 355 -14.29 -4.45 -1.85
C LYS A 355 -15.08 -3.26 -1.26
N PRO A 356 -14.60 -2.68 -0.14
CA PRO A 356 -13.39 -2.98 0.61
C PRO A 356 -13.47 -4.31 1.37
N ASP A 357 -12.33 -4.78 1.93
CA ASP A 357 -12.31 -5.93 2.85
C ASP A 357 -12.79 -5.53 4.24
N LEU A 358 -12.30 -4.41 4.73
CA LEU A 358 -12.52 -3.90 6.10
C LEU A 358 -12.91 -2.42 6.06
N ALA A 359 -13.42 -1.94 7.18
CA ALA A 359 -13.68 -0.52 7.39
C ALA A 359 -13.06 -0.05 8.72
N ALA A 360 -12.58 1.19 8.72
CA ALA A 360 -11.94 1.81 9.89
C ALA A 360 -12.27 3.32 9.97
N PRO A 361 -11.96 4.01 11.08
CA PRO A 361 -12.13 5.45 11.20
C PRO A 361 -11.41 6.20 10.07
N GLY A 362 -12.15 6.97 9.28
CA GLY A 362 -11.61 7.65 8.10
C GLY A 362 -12.12 9.09 7.91
N ALA A 363 -13.03 9.58 8.77
CA ALA A 363 -13.45 10.97 8.79
C ALA A 363 -13.03 11.65 10.08
N GLN A 364 -12.64 12.91 9.98
CA GLN A 364 -12.21 13.73 11.11
C GLN A 364 -11.10 13.04 11.93
N VAL A 365 -10.10 12.52 11.23
CA VAL A 365 -8.92 11.90 11.82
C VAL A 365 -7.89 12.99 12.10
N TYR A 366 -7.53 13.17 13.36
CA TYR A 366 -6.52 14.13 13.80
C TYR A 366 -5.14 13.49 13.82
N SER A 367 -4.17 14.10 13.13
CA SER A 367 -2.79 13.62 13.10
C SER A 367 -1.81 14.75 12.78
N CYS A 368 -0.52 14.48 12.92
CA CYS A 368 0.54 15.43 12.67
C CYS A 368 0.76 15.70 11.18
N ILE A 369 1.20 16.91 10.87
CA ILE A 369 1.57 17.38 9.52
C ILE A 369 2.88 18.17 9.57
N PRO A 370 3.56 18.41 8.45
CA PRO A 370 4.63 19.42 8.42
C PRO A 370 4.11 20.77 8.90
N PRO A 371 4.92 21.56 9.63
CA PRO A 371 4.49 22.86 10.11
C PRO A 371 3.98 23.75 8.97
N ARG A 372 2.76 24.21 9.07
CA ARG A 372 2.06 25.01 8.06
C ARG A 372 1.54 26.31 8.62
N LYS A 373 1.68 27.39 7.85
CA LYS A 373 1.07 28.68 8.15
C LYS A 373 -0.16 28.88 7.27
N THR A 374 -1.28 29.20 7.88
CA THR A 374 -2.51 29.59 7.22
C THR A 374 -2.93 31.00 7.70
N PRO A 375 -3.90 31.65 7.06
CA PRO A 375 -4.45 32.92 7.56
C PRO A 375 -4.96 32.84 9.01
N ASP A 376 -5.43 31.67 9.44
CA ASP A 376 -6.02 31.42 10.75
C ASP A 376 -4.99 31.03 11.82
N GLY A 377 -3.71 30.83 11.43
CA GLY A 377 -2.64 30.52 12.38
C GLY A 377 -1.56 29.61 11.84
N ALA A 378 -0.71 29.10 12.75
CA ALA A 378 0.28 28.07 12.46
C ALA A 378 -0.22 26.72 12.99
N PHE A 379 -0.13 25.69 12.17
CA PHE A 379 -0.58 24.34 12.47
C PHE A 379 0.52 23.34 12.14
N ASP A 380 0.69 22.34 12.99
CA ASP A 380 1.51 21.14 12.78
C ASP A 380 0.70 19.86 12.99
N TYR A 381 -0.61 20.02 13.17
CA TYR A 381 -1.66 19.00 13.18
C TYR A 381 -2.88 19.48 12.44
N ASN A 382 -3.64 18.55 11.87
CA ASN A 382 -4.94 18.85 11.26
C ASN A 382 -5.89 17.65 11.32
N TYR A 383 -7.14 17.86 10.92
CA TYR A 383 -8.13 16.81 10.68
C TYR A 383 -8.24 16.55 9.18
N MET A 384 -8.24 15.26 8.80
CA MET A 384 -8.47 14.85 7.41
C MET A 384 -9.56 13.80 7.32
N ASP A 385 -10.26 13.80 6.16
CA ASP A 385 -11.29 12.83 5.80
C ASP A 385 -10.86 12.05 4.56
N GLY A 386 -10.73 10.74 4.64
CA GLY A 386 -10.33 9.90 3.50
C GLY A 386 -10.20 8.42 3.85
N THR A 387 -10.29 7.55 2.86
CA THR A 387 -9.88 6.14 3.01
C THR A 387 -8.39 6.04 3.32
N SER A 388 -7.60 7.04 2.91
CA SER A 388 -6.21 7.22 3.28
C SER A 388 -5.97 7.40 4.78
N MET A 389 -6.97 7.86 5.55
CA MET A 389 -6.92 7.98 6.99
C MET A 389 -7.44 6.72 7.68
N ALA A 390 -8.32 5.97 7.02
CA ALA A 390 -8.80 4.68 7.52
C ALA A 390 -7.70 3.59 7.41
N THR A 391 -6.96 3.58 6.31
CA THR A 391 -5.91 2.59 6.01
C THR A 391 -4.83 2.51 7.10
N PRO A 392 -4.23 3.62 7.56
CA PRO A 392 -3.21 3.60 8.61
C PRO A 392 -3.73 3.10 9.96
N HIS A 393 -5.03 3.22 10.27
CA HIS A 393 -5.60 2.57 11.44
C HIS A 393 -5.49 1.05 11.35
N VAL A 394 -5.79 0.46 10.17
CA VAL A 394 -5.66 -0.98 9.96
C VAL A 394 -4.19 -1.40 9.95
N SER A 395 -3.31 -0.60 9.36
CA SER A 395 -1.86 -0.86 9.35
C SER A 395 -1.27 -0.87 10.76
N GLY A 396 -1.65 0.10 11.60
CA GLY A 396 -1.25 0.13 13.01
C GLY A 396 -1.81 -1.05 13.80
N VAL A 397 -3.08 -1.43 13.58
CA VAL A 397 -3.67 -2.61 14.23
C VAL A 397 -2.98 -3.89 13.79
N ALA A 398 -2.69 -4.07 12.50
CA ALA A 398 -1.92 -5.21 12.02
C ALA A 398 -0.55 -5.28 12.71
N ALA A 399 0.14 -4.14 12.87
CA ALA A 399 1.41 -4.06 13.59
C ALA A 399 1.27 -4.48 15.06
N LEU A 400 0.20 -4.05 15.77
CA LEU A 400 -0.06 -4.49 17.14
C LEU A 400 -0.29 -6.00 17.21
N LEU A 401 -1.13 -6.57 16.33
CA LEU A 401 -1.41 -8.00 16.29
C LEU A 401 -0.15 -8.82 16.01
N MET A 402 0.66 -8.39 15.05
CA MET A 402 1.93 -9.03 14.72
C MET A 402 2.95 -8.96 15.86
N ALA A 403 2.97 -7.87 16.63
CA ALA A 403 3.86 -7.74 17.79
C ALA A 403 3.39 -8.61 18.96
N ALA A 404 2.07 -8.69 19.18
CA ALA A 404 1.49 -9.55 20.25
C ALA A 404 1.63 -11.03 19.91
N GLU A 405 1.50 -11.42 18.64
CA GLU A 405 1.59 -12.82 18.17
C GLU A 405 2.64 -12.96 17.04
N PRO A 406 3.94 -12.93 17.36
CA PRO A 406 5.02 -12.91 16.36
C PRO A 406 5.09 -14.16 15.49
N GLY A 407 4.46 -15.26 15.93
CA GLY A 407 4.44 -16.54 15.21
C GLY A 407 3.24 -16.70 14.27
N ALA A 408 2.26 -15.79 14.30
CA ALA A 408 1.05 -15.91 13.49
C ALA A 408 1.36 -15.66 12.00
N PRO A 409 0.93 -16.56 11.10
CA PRO A 409 1.00 -16.36 9.65
C PRO A 409 0.18 -15.14 9.21
N LEU A 410 0.51 -14.54 8.06
CA LEU A 410 -0.24 -13.41 7.53
C LEU A 410 -1.71 -13.75 7.27
N GLU A 411 -1.99 -14.96 6.81
CA GLU A 411 -3.34 -15.44 6.57
C GLU A 411 -4.19 -15.47 7.84
N GLU A 412 -3.59 -15.84 8.98
CA GLU A 412 -4.27 -15.86 10.27
C GLU A 412 -4.52 -14.43 10.77
N ILE A 413 -3.54 -13.51 10.62
CA ILE A 413 -3.74 -12.08 10.92
C ILE A 413 -4.89 -11.49 10.11
N VAL A 414 -4.89 -11.72 8.79
CA VAL A 414 -5.95 -11.24 7.89
C VAL A 414 -7.29 -11.92 8.20
N GLY A 415 -7.26 -13.23 8.44
CA GLY A 415 -8.44 -14.02 8.85
C GLY A 415 -9.07 -13.46 10.13
N ALA A 416 -8.26 -13.26 11.18
CA ALA A 416 -8.73 -12.71 12.46
C ALA A 416 -9.33 -11.31 12.30
N LEU A 417 -8.69 -10.42 11.52
CA LEU A 417 -9.23 -9.09 11.23
C LEU A 417 -10.59 -9.15 10.51
N ARG A 418 -10.76 -10.05 9.51
CA ARG A 418 -12.00 -10.19 8.75
C ARG A 418 -13.11 -10.87 9.57
N GLU A 419 -12.80 -11.95 10.27
CA GLU A 419 -13.78 -12.75 10.99
C GLU A 419 -14.35 -12.05 12.21
N THR A 420 -13.55 -11.26 12.91
CA THR A 420 -13.98 -10.53 14.11
C THR A 420 -14.59 -9.17 13.78
N ALA A 421 -14.41 -8.64 12.55
CA ALA A 421 -14.95 -7.35 12.17
C ALA A 421 -16.45 -7.23 12.43
N ARG A 422 -16.88 -6.07 12.94
CA ARG A 422 -18.28 -5.80 13.33
C ARG A 422 -19.05 -5.15 12.19
N HIS A 423 -19.89 -5.95 11.52
CA HIS A 423 -20.79 -5.44 10.47
C HIS A 423 -22.13 -5.00 11.08
N PRO A 424 -22.67 -3.81 10.72
CA PRO A 424 -23.91 -3.27 11.34
C PRO A 424 -25.12 -4.18 11.13
N ASN A 425 -25.18 -4.94 10.04
CA ASN A 425 -26.26 -5.85 9.70
C ASN A 425 -25.97 -7.33 10.07
N GLY A 426 -24.95 -7.55 10.92
CA GLY A 426 -24.56 -8.87 11.40
C GLY A 426 -23.77 -9.73 10.39
N ARG A 427 -23.29 -10.88 10.87
CA ARG A 427 -22.34 -11.74 10.12
C ARG A 427 -22.86 -12.26 8.79
N LYS A 428 -24.18 -12.53 8.68
CA LYS A 428 -24.80 -13.09 7.46
C LYS A 428 -24.81 -12.13 6.26
N LYS A 429 -24.53 -10.82 6.49
CA LYS A 429 -24.54 -9.79 5.46
C LYS A 429 -23.15 -9.34 5.04
N ARG A 430 -22.11 -10.03 5.45
CA ARG A 430 -20.71 -9.72 5.14
C ARG A 430 -20.05 -10.79 4.27
N PRO A 431 -19.06 -10.46 3.43
CA PRO A 431 -18.68 -9.07 3.13
C PRO A 431 -19.74 -8.36 2.28
N CYS A 432 -19.77 -7.04 2.33
CA CYS A 432 -20.54 -6.22 1.42
C CYS A 432 -19.69 -5.06 0.90
N ASN A 433 -20.04 -4.55 -0.28
CA ASN A 433 -19.26 -3.53 -0.98
C ASN A 433 -19.36 -2.10 -0.39
N ARG A 434 -19.79 -1.98 0.86
CA ARG A 434 -19.78 -0.72 1.64
C ARG A 434 -18.91 -0.85 2.88
N TRP A 435 -19.15 -1.88 3.67
CA TRP A 435 -18.47 -2.12 4.94
C TRP A 435 -17.37 -3.19 4.87
N GLY A 436 -17.29 -3.93 3.76
CA GLY A 436 -16.51 -5.16 3.73
C GLY A 436 -17.03 -6.16 4.77
N HIS A 437 -16.13 -6.71 5.55
CA HIS A 437 -16.49 -7.52 6.72
C HIS A 437 -17.00 -6.66 7.90
N GLY A 438 -16.69 -5.36 7.93
CA GLY A 438 -17.15 -4.42 8.96
C GLY A 438 -16.02 -3.58 9.56
N LEU A 439 -16.35 -2.86 10.64
CA LEU A 439 -15.36 -2.17 11.48
C LEU A 439 -14.43 -3.18 12.14
N ILE A 440 -13.13 -3.00 11.98
CA ILE A 440 -12.12 -3.81 12.66
C ILE A 440 -12.33 -3.81 14.18
N GLN A 441 -12.08 -4.98 14.82
CA GLN A 441 -12.20 -5.19 16.26
C GLN A 441 -10.86 -5.73 16.79
N PRO A 442 -9.89 -4.84 17.11
CA PRO A 442 -8.53 -5.26 17.38
C PRO A 442 -8.37 -6.25 18.52
N LEU A 443 -9.06 -6.02 19.63
CA LEU A 443 -9.00 -6.91 20.80
C LEU A 443 -9.60 -8.29 20.51
N GLU A 444 -10.72 -8.35 19.77
CA GLU A 444 -11.32 -9.61 19.35
C GLU A 444 -10.45 -10.36 18.34
N ALA A 445 -9.76 -9.63 17.45
CA ALA A 445 -8.81 -10.21 16.52
C ALA A 445 -7.62 -10.85 17.27
N LEU A 446 -7.08 -10.16 18.28
CA LEU A 446 -6.01 -10.73 19.12
C LEU A 446 -6.49 -11.99 19.86
N ARG A 447 -7.71 -11.98 20.40
CA ARG A 447 -8.28 -13.17 21.06
C ARG A 447 -8.43 -14.33 20.09
N ALA A 448 -8.88 -14.06 18.87
CA ALA A 448 -9.03 -15.10 17.83
C ALA A 448 -7.70 -15.71 17.38
N LEU A 449 -6.60 -14.96 17.42
CA LEU A 449 -5.26 -15.48 17.14
C LEU A 449 -4.71 -16.39 18.22
N ARG A 450 -5.25 -16.32 19.44
CA ARG A 450 -4.83 -17.11 20.61
C ARG A 450 -5.65 -18.39 20.83
N THR A 451 -6.69 -18.59 20.01
CA THR A 451 -7.57 -19.78 20.07
C THR A 451 -7.26 -20.77 18.95
#